data_39c3403b715fb788ddce1ae4e9d608ec
#
_entry.id   39c3403b715fb788ddce1ae4e9d608ec
#
_cell.length_a   1.000
_cell.length_b   1.000
_cell.length_c   1.000
_cell.angle_alpha   90.00
_cell.angle_beta   90.00
_cell.angle_gamma   90.00
#
_symmetry.space_group_name_H-M   'P 1'
#
loop_
_entity.id
_entity.type
_entity.pdbx_description
1 polymer ?
#
loop_
_entity_poly.entity_id
_entity_poly.type
_entity_poly.pdbx_seq_one_letter_code
_entity_poly.pdbx_strand_id
1 'polypeptide(L)'
;MKKQRLNISKLGFLLSVMGSAVGLGGILGFPTQMYNHHGAFLIPFLICMVICAIPVLFIEMTIGNKYRKNHIEFFSEVGGKKGAFFSWLHSTTVILLSTYYSVLVGWTLINIIISFTSNLNKGSYFYHNILQQTNDQDISNLNSLGNLNWMILLATIGVWIILGIILLGGVEKGIEKANKIMIPFLFLMIIILAIYTSTLSGAKLGLNVMFDLDAKELLNPGLWKDAFGQSFFMLSTCTGTIYIYAAHAPEKQDSTNQAFVVAFGTSLIGILTTIIVFNSIGAIAQNQGKTDIKDVFQAGPALIFQVIPQLFAIINNQVPILGNILAILFFVTLFFAGMSSLIGQVESMVNGLEYEIHLKRKQALAISLLGAMAVSVLFTFSNSPALFNGLAIWVAQIWLLIIGFILLIGISPYGWKLYDTLKLYNNENSWMKWTKRYKIVILIIAPILILINIATGIYDFIINIINANFVYGTVGLTLGVGLVLLLTFILTYHKNIHTGFNKLFKIKTKTERG
;
A
#
# COMPACT_ATOMS: atom_id res chain seq x y z
N MET A 1 16.86 -30.85 6.52
CA MET A 1 15.98 -31.11 5.34
C MET A 1 15.40 -29.78 4.90
N LYS A 2 15.75 -29.28 3.69
CA LYS A 2 15.06 -28.12 3.10
C LYS A 2 13.59 -28.51 2.89
N LYS A 3 12.69 -27.93 3.65
CA LYS A 3 11.25 -28.05 3.40
C LYS A 3 10.99 -27.57 1.98
N GLN A 4 10.56 -28.48 1.10
CA GLN A 4 10.18 -28.15 -0.27
C GLN A 4 9.06 -27.10 -0.17
N ARG A 5 9.31 -25.87 -0.64
CA ARG A 5 8.28 -24.84 -0.68
C ARG A 5 7.20 -25.30 -1.65
N LEU A 6 5.97 -25.40 -1.17
CA LEU A 6 4.82 -25.74 -2.01
C LEU A 6 4.61 -24.62 -3.03
N ASN A 7 4.35 -24.98 -4.26
CA ASN A 7 4.18 -24.01 -5.35
C ASN A 7 2.71 -23.58 -5.44
N ILE A 8 2.48 -22.28 -5.48
CA ILE A 8 1.18 -21.70 -5.86
C ILE A 8 0.97 -21.83 -7.38
N SER A 9 -0.27 -21.79 -7.84
CA SER A 9 -0.58 -21.80 -9.28
C SER A 9 -0.13 -20.50 -9.97
N LYS A 10 0.07 -20.52 -11.30
CA LYS A 10 0.39 -19.30 -12.08
C LYS A 10 -0.65 -18.20 -11.88
N LEU A 11 -1.93 -18.57 -11.95
CA LEU A 11 -3.02 -17.63 -11.69
C LEU A 11 -3.02 -17.14 -10.23
N GLY A 12 -2.81 -18.06 -9.27
CA GLY A 12 -2.70 -17.71 -7.85
C GLY A 12 -1.56 -16.72 -7.57
N PHE A 13 -0.41 -16.90 -8.24
CA PHE A 13 0.69 -15.97 -8.16
C PHE A 13 0.30 -14.57 -8.67
N LEU A 14 -0.23 -14.49 -9.90
CA LEU A 14 -0.66 -13.21 -10.48
C LEU A 14 -1.70 -12.51 -9.61
N LEU A 15 -2.73 -13.23 -9.17
CA LEU A 15 -3.77 -12.66 -8.31
C LEU A 15 -3.25 -12.26 -6.93
N SER A 16 -2.25 -12.97 -6.37
CA SER A 16 -1.64 -12.59 -5.11
C SER A 16 -0.78 -11.32 -5.23
N VAL A 17 -0.02 -11.18 -6.32
CA VAL A 17 0.75 -9.97 -6.61
C VAL A 17 -0.20 -8.80 -6.90
N MET A 18 -1.21 -9.00 -7.75
CA MET A 18 -2.24 -7.98 -8.01
C MET A 18 -2.98 -7.59 -6.73
N GLY A 19 -3.33 -8.57 -5.88
CA GLY A 19 -4.00 -8.31 -4.61
C GLY A 19 -3.15 -7.47 -3.65
N SER A 20 -1.84 -7.73 -3.59
CA SER A 20 -0.92 -6.88 -2.84
C SER A 20 -0.86 -5.46 -3.42
N ALA A 21 -0.90 -5.34 -4.75
CA ALA A 21 -0.77 -4.07 -5.47
C ALA A 21 -2.07 -3.25 -5.49
N VAL A 22 -3.23 -3.91 -5.62
CA VAL A 22 -4.55 -3.25 -5.61
C VAL A 22 -4.98 -3.01 -4.17
N GLY A 23 -4.46 -1.97 -3.55
CA GLY A 23 -4.84 -1.56 -2.21
C GLY A 23 -5.68 -0.29 -2.17
N LEU A 24 -6.06 0.12 -0.96
CA LEU A 24 -6.74 1.40 -0.74
C LEU A 24 -5.92 2.58 -1.30
N GLY A 25 -4.59 2.48 -1.35
CA GLY A 25 -3.75 3.53 -1.91
C GLY A 25 -3.96 3.80 -3.40
N GLY A 26 -4.22 2.76 -4.20
CA GLY A 26 -4.62 2.93 -5.59
C GLY A 26 -6.02 3.53 -5.72
N ILE A 27 -6.95 3.07 -4.88
CA ILE A 27 -8.36 3.48 -4.91
C ILE A 27 -8.56 4.90 -4.33
N LEU A 28 -7.78 5.30 -3.32
CA LEU A 28 -7.86 6.63 -2.69
C LEU A 28 -6.93 7.63 -3.36
N GLY A 29 -5.69 7.22 -3.62
CA GLY A 29 -4.64 8.12 -4.10
C GLY A 29 -4.80 8.48 -5.57
N PHE A 30 -5.10 7.53 -6.44
CA PHE A 30 -5.18 7.78 -7.87
C PHE A 30 -6.26 8.80 -8.25
N PRO A 31 -7.52 8.71 -7.75
CA PRO A 31 -8.52 9.76 -7.98
C PRO A 31 -8.10 11.14 -7.43
N THR A 32 -7.40 11.16 -6.29
CA THR A 32 -6.90 12.42 -5.70
C THR A 32 -5.87 13.07 -6.61
N GLN A 33 -4.92 12.31 -7.15
CA GLN A 33 -3.92 12.84 -8.07
C GLN A 33 -4.54 13.27 -9.42
N MET A 34 -5.51 12.51 -9.91
CA MET A 34 -6.28 12.90 -11.10
C MET A 34 -7.09 14.18 -10.88
N TYR A 35 -7.53 14.45 -9.66
CA TYR A 35 -8.19 15.72 -9.35
C TYR A 35 -7.19 16.88 -9.28
N ASN A 36 -6.04 16.68 -8.64
CA ASN A 36 -5.04 17.73 -8.46
C ASN A 36 -4.41 18.19 -9.80
N HIS A 37 -4.24 17.26 -10.73
CA HIS A 37 -3.49 17.47 -11.98
C HIS A 37 -4.32 17.20 -13.25
N HIS A 38 -5.60 16.88 -13.09
CA HIS A 38 -6.54 16.56 -14.16
C HIS A 38 -6.00 15.46 -15.11
N GLY A 39 -6.41 15.49 -16.38
CA GLY A 39 -5.97 14.52 -17.38
C GLY A 39 -4.46 14.49 -17.65
N ALA A 40 -3.76 15.58 -17.35
CA ALA A 40 -2.31 15.67 -17.50
C ALA A 40 -1.56 14.64 -16.65
N PHE A 41 -2.12 14.19 -15.51
CA PHE A 41 -1.52 13.19 -14.62
C PHE A 41 -1.22 11.85 -15.29
N LEU A 42 -2.08 11.40 -16.20
CA LEU A 42 -1.96 10.07 -16.81
C LEU A 42 -0.64 9.87 -17.57
N ILE A 43 -0.15 10.90 -18.25
CA ILE A 43 1.06 10.82 -19.08
C ILE A 43 2.31 10.58 -18.21
N PRO A 44 2.65 11.43 -17.23
CA PRO A 44 3.77 11.18 -16.33
C PRO A 44 3.61 9.89 -15.53
N PHE A 45 2.39 9.56 -15.09
CA PHE A 45 2.14 8.30 -14.36
C PHE A 45 2.54 7.07 -15.18
N LEU A 46 2.10 6.97 -16.44
CA LEU A 46 2.45 5.84 -17.31
C LEU A 46 3.95 5.80 -17.63
N ILE A 47 4.58 6.95 -17.84
CA ILE A 47 6.02 7.06 -18.06
C ILE A 47 6.79 6.56 -16.82
N CYS A 48 6.46 7.05 -15.64
CA CYS A 48 7.09 6.63 -14.38
C CYS A 48 6.85 5.14 -14.08
N MET A 49 5.65 4.65 -14.37
CA MET A 49 5.29 3.24 -14.25
C MET A 49 6.24 2.35 -15.08
N VAL A 50 6.41 2.68 -16.38
CA VAL A 50 7.21 1.87 -17.31
C VAL A 50 8.71 2.00 -17.05
N ILE A 51 9.19 3.21 -16.72
CA ILE A 51 10.63 3.49 -16.58
C ILE A 51 11.15 3.07 -15.20
N CYS A 52 10.36 3.18 -14.14
CA CYS A 52 10.83 3.01 -12.79
C CYS A 52 10.13 1.88 -12.02
N ALA A 53 8.81 1.90 -11.91
CA ALA A 53 8.09 0.99 -11.03
C ALA A 53 8.07 -0.46 -11.56
N ILE A 54 7.80 -0.67 -12.85
CA ILE A 54 7.85 -2.00 -13.48
C ILE A 54 9.25 -2.61 -13.41
N PRO A 55 10.35 -1.91 -13.71
CA PRO A 55 11.70 -2.43 -13.52
C PRO A 55 11.99 -2.94 -12.11
N VAL A 56 11.60 -2.20 -11.07
CA VAL A 56 11.75 -2.66 -9.69
C VAL A 56 10.91 -3.90 -9.44
N LEU A 57 9.66 -3.92 -9.87
CA LEU A 57 8.74 -5.06 -9.70
C LEU A 57 9.30 -6.36 -10.31
N PHE A 58 9.75 -6.33 -11.57
CA PHE A 58 10.26 -7.55 -12.18
C PHE A 58 11.63 -7.99 -11.61
N ILE A 59 12.45 -7.08 -11.09
CA ILE A 59 13.68 -7.42 -10.37
C ILE A 59 13.32 -8.21 -9.09
N GLU A 60 12.37 -7.73 -8.30
CA GLU A 60 11.88 -8.41 -7.11
C GLU A 60 11.31 -9.79 -7.45
N MET A 61 10.46 -9.88 -8.48
CA MET A 61 9.93 -11.15 -8.99
C MET A 61 11.03 -12.10 -9.43
N THR A 62 12.02 -11.60 -10.18
CA THR A 62 13.12 -12.41 -10.70
C THR A 62 13.99 -12.96 -9.59
N ILE A 63 14.33 -12.13 -8.58
CA ILE A 63 15.10 -12.56 -7.41
C ILE A 63 14.34 -13.66 -6.65
N GLY A 64 13.08 -13.42 -6.30
CA GLY A 64 12.26 -14.38 -5.58
C GLY A 64 12.13 -15.71 -6.32
N ASN A 65 11.84 -15.67 -7.62
CA ASN A 65 11.64 -16.87 -8.45
C ASN A 65 12.94 -17.66 -8.68
N LYS A 66 14.04 -16.95 -9.07
CA LYS A 66 15.33 -17.58 -9.34
C LYS A 66 15.94 -18.24 -8.11
N TYR A 67 15.97 -17.54 -6.99
CA TYR A 67 16.66 -18.01 -5.79
C TYR A 67 15.75 -18.77 -4.83
N ARG A 68 14.45 -18.75 -5.06
CA ARG A 68 13.44 -19.43 -4.20
C ARG A 68 13.52 -18.98 -2.75
N LYS A 69 13.83 -17.69 -2.52
CA LYS A 69 14.06 -17.09 -1.21
C LYS A 69 13.22 -15.83 -1.03
N ASN A 70 12.83 -15.57 0.21
CA ASN A 70 12.28 -14.28 0.56
C ASN A 70 13.41 -13.22 0.58
N HIS A 71 13.04 -11.94 0.68
CA HIS A 71 14.00 -10.83 0.65
C HIS A 71 15.01 -10.89 1.81
N ILE A 72 14.59 -11.28 3.02
CA ILE A 72 15.48 -11.32 4.19
C ILE A 72 16.52 -12.43 4.03
N GLU A 73 16.08 -13.64 3.64
CA GLU A 73 16.96 -14.76 3.36
C GLU A 73 17.99 -14.41 2.28
N PHE A 74 17.51 -13.82 1.18
CA PHE A 74 18.34 -13.54 0.03
C PHE A 74 19.39 -12.46 0.33
N PHE A 75 18.97 -11.30 0.82
CA PHE A 75 19.92 -10.19 1.04
C PHE A 75 20.85 -10.41 2.23
N SER A 76 20.43 -11.17 3.25
CA SER A 76 21.32 -11.57 4.35
C SER A 76 22.46 -12.46 3.86
N GLU A 77 22.19 -13.37 2.90
CA GLU A 77 23.26 -14.20 2.31
C GLU A 77 24.18 -13.42 1.37
N VAL A 78 23.62 -12.55 0.51
CA VAL A 78 24.40 -11.82 -0.50
C VAL A 78 25.20 -10.67 0.11
N GLY A 79 24.62 -9.93 1.06
CA GLY A 79 25.16 -8.71 1.62
C GLY A 79 25.57 -8.80 3.10
N GLY A 80 25.45 -9.97 3.73
CA GLY A 80 25.75 -10.15 5.15
C GLY A 80 24.91 -9.21 6.02
N LYS A 81 25.50 -8.57 7.02
CA LYS A 81 24.80 -7.65 7.93
C LYS A 81 24.20 -6.42 7.22
N LYS A 82 24.86 -5.90 6.18
CA LYS A 82 24.32 -4.78 5.39
C LYS A 82 23.08 -5.21 4.60
N GLY A 83 23.12 -6.40 4.03
CA GLY A 83 21.98 -6.99 3.33
C GLY A 83 20.83 -7.31 4.29
N ALA A 84 21.11 -7.83 5.48
CA ALA A 84 20.13 -8.05 6.54
C ALA A 84 19.46 -6.74 6.96
N PHE A 85 20.25 -5.68 7.20
CA PHE A 85 19.71 -4.37 7.54
C PHE A 85 18.79 -3.83 6.43
N PHE A 86 19.22 -3.92 5.18
CA PHE A 86 18.42 -3.52 4.03
C PHE A 86 17.09 -4.29 3.94
N SER A 87 17.12 -5.60 4.15
CA SER A 87 15.92 -6.43 4.07
C SER A 87 14.97 -6.25 5.27
N TRP A 88 15.50 -6.03 6.47
CA TRP A 88 14.67 -5.69 7.62
C TRP A 88 14.00 -4.31 7.46
N LEU A 89 14.68 -3.37 6.78
CA LEU A 89 14.08 -2.08 6.46
C LEU A 89 12.79 -2.22 5.63
N HIS A 90 12.72 -3.17 4.68
CA HIS A 90 11.47 -3.49 3.98
C HIS A 90 10.37 -3.89 4.97
N SER A 91 10.63 -4.92 5.78
CA SER A 91 9.61 -5.49 6.67
C SER A 91 9.16 -4.54 7.77
N THR A 92 10.08 -3.75 8.35
CA THR A 92 9.75 -2.77 9.40
C THR A 92 8.97 -1.59 8.86
N THR A 93 9.30 -1.12 7.66
CA THR A 93 8.53 -0.08 6.97
C THR A 93 7.09 -0.55 6.74
N VAL A 94 6.93 -1.75 6.20
CA VAL A 94 5.64 -2.26 5.76
C VAL A 94 4.76 -2.71 6.92
N ILE A 95 5.34 -3.26 8.01
CA ILE A 95 4.54 -3.57 9.21
C ILE A 95 4.02 -2.28 9.87
N LEU A 96 4.80 -1.20 9.85
CA LEU A 96 4.33 0.08 10.36
C LEU A 96 3.26 0.70 9.44
N LEU A 97 3.38 0.54 8.11
CA LEU A 97 2.30 0.88 7.17
C LEU A 97 1.00 0.17 7.56
N SER A 98 1.07 -1.13 7.84
CA SER A 98 -0.11 -1.94 8.15
C SER A 98 -0.86 -1.47 9.40
N THR A 99 -0.21 -0.74 10.31
CA THR A 99 -0.84 -0.28 11.57
C THR A 99 -1.97 0.71 11.33
N TYR A 100 -1.76 1.77 10.56
CA TYR A 100 -2.83 2.71 10.24
C TYR A 100 -3.72 2.22 9.09
N TYR A 101 -3.14 1.44 8.17
CA TYR A 101 -3.87 0.88 7.05
C TYR A 101 -4.98 -0.09 7.50
N SER A 102 -4.74 -0.88 8.56
CA SER A 102 -5.75 -1.76 9.16
C SER A 102 -6.95 -0.98 9.73
N VAL A 103 -6.72 0.23 10.23
CA VAL A 103 -7.79 1.11 10.72
C VAL A 103 -8.66 1.61 9.55
N LEU A 104 -8.04 2.00 8.42
CA LEU A 104 -8.78 2.36 7.21
C LEU A 104 -9.62 1.18 6.66
N VAL A 105 -9.08 -0.04 6.74
CA VAL A 105 -9.85 -1.26 6.42
C VAL A 105 -10.98 -1.48 7.43
N GLY A 106 -10.76 -1.19 8.71
CA GLY A 106 -11.80 -1.19 9.74
C GLY A 106 -12.95 -0.20 9.43
N TRP A 107 -12.62 0.98 8.89
CA TRP A 107 -13.64 1.95 8.44
C TRP A 107 -14.53 1.37 7.32
N THR A 108 -13.97 0.55 6.42
CA THR A 108 -14.80 -0.12 5.39
C THR A 108 -15.80 -1.08 6.02
N LEU A 109 -15.41 -1.85 7.06
CA LEU A 109 -16.32 -2.73 7.79
C LEU A 109 -17.47 -1.96 8.45
N ILE A 110 -17.16 -0.84 9.09
CA ILE A 110 -18.18 0.01 9.71
C ILE A 110 -19.16 0.53 8.64
N ASN A 111 -18.64 0.98 7.49
CA ASN A 111 -19.48 1.48 6.41
C ASN A 111 -20.31 0.37 5.73
N ILE A 112 -19.83 -0.88 5.68
CA ILE A 112 -20.66 -2.02 5.30
C ILE A 112 -21.86 -2.14 6.24
N ILE A 113 -21.64 -2.06 7.57
CA ILE A 113 -22.72 -2.13 8.57
C ILE A 113 -23.70 -0.95 8.42
N ILE A 114 -23.18 0.28 8.25
CA ILE A 114 -24.00 1.48 8.01
C ILE A 114 -24.88 1.29 6.77
N SER A 115 -24.34 0.65 5.74
CA SER A 115 -25.06 0.42 4.47
C SER A 115 -26.29 -0.49 4.60
N PHE A 116 -26.40 -1.26 5.68
CA PHE A 116 -27.64 -2.02 6.01
C PHE A 116 -28.67 -1.19 6.80
N THR A 117 -28.34 0.03 7.18
CA THR A 117 -29.19 0.87 8.03
C THR A 117 -29.68 2.12 7.32
N SER A 118 -30.72 2.77 7.86
CA SER A 118 -31.20 4.07 7.37
C SER A 118 -30.19 5.21 7.57
N ASN A 119 -29.11 5.00 8.33
CA ASN A 119 -28.07 6.00 8.55
C ASN A 119 -27.27 6.31 7.27
N LEU A 120 -27.25 5.40 6.27
CA LEU A 120 -26.70 5.67 4.95
C LEU A 120 -27.34 6.91 4.31
N ASN A 121 -28.63 7.10 4.49
CA ASN A 121 -29.40 8.24 3.92
C ASN A 121 -28.97 9.60 4.50
N LYS A 122 -28.21 9.61 5.59
CA LYS A 122 -27.59 10.83 6.16
C LYS A 122 -26.29 11.23 5.47
N GLY A 123 -25.87 10.50 4.42
CA GLY A 123 -24.68 10.76 3.62
C GLY A 123 -23.37 10.66 4.42
N SER A 124 -22.95 11.71 5.08
CA SER A 124 -21.69 11.78 5.83
C SER A 124 -21.77 11.25 7.28
N TYR A 125 -22.73 10.37 7.59
CA TYR A 125 -22.97 9.85 8.95
C TYR A 125 -21.70 9.29 9.62
N PHE A 126 -20.88 8.53 8.87
CA PHE A 126 -19.64 7.97 9.40
C PHE A 126 -18.68 9.05 9.86
N TYR A 127 -18.47 10.10 9.05
CA TYR A 127 -17.53 11.17 9.36
C TYR A 127 -17.96 12.02 10.56
N HIS A 128 -19.25 12.42 10.61
CA HIS A 128 -19.74 13.29 11.67
C HIS A 128 -20.09 12.55 12.96
N ASN A 129 -20.74 11.39 12.86
CA ASN A 129 -21.25 10.71 14.04
C ASN A 129 -20.29 9.66 14.62
N ILE A 130 -19.48 9.00 13.77
CA ILE A 130 -18.54 7.98 14.22
C ILE A 130 -17.15 8.58 14.42
N LEU A 131 -16.54 9.17 13.39
CA LEU A 131 -15.23 9.82 13.53
C LEU A 131 -15.29 11.09 14.37
N GLN A 132 -16.48 11.70 14.52
CA GLN A 132 -16.68 12.96 15.23
C GLN A 132 -15.83 14.11 14.65
N GLN A 133 -15.56 14.05 13.36
CA GLN A 133 -14.87 15.10 12.62
C GLN A 133 -15.87 16.18 12.21
N THR A 134 -15.64 17.42 12.62
CA THR A 134 -16.36 18.59 12.13
C THR A 134 -15.55 19.23 11.01
N ASN A 135 -16.22 19.79 10.00
CA ASN A 135 -15.58 20.40 8.82
C ASN A 135 -14.63 21.57 9.16
N ASP A 136 -14.71 22.10 10.39
CA ASP A 136 -13.99 23.30 10.84
C ASP A 136 -12.78 22.99 11.73
N GLN A 137 -12.45 21.70 11.97
CA GLN A 137 -11.24 21.38 12.74
C GLN A 137 -10.03 21.47 11.82
N ASP A 138 -9.29 22.54 12.00
CA ASP A 138 -7.95 22.67 11.46
C ASP A 138 -7.07 21.58 12.09
N ILE A 139 -6.84 20.51 11.31
CA ILE A 139 -6.10 19.30 11.71
C ILE A 139 -4.65 19.66 12.11
N SER A 140 -4.18 20.86 11.73
CA SER A 140 -2.84 21.36 12.05
C SER A 140 -2.63 21.72 13.52
N ASN A 141 -3.69 22.00 14.26
CA ASN A 141 -3.64 22.53 15.64
C ASN A 141 -4.04 21.53 16.73
N LEU A 142 -3.91 20.22 16.48
CA LEU A 142 -4.30 19.19 17.44
C LEU A 142 -3.34 19.12 18.64
N ASN A 143 -3.80 19.56 19.80
CA ASN A 143 -3.07 19.44 21.06
C ASN A 143 -3.33 18.11 21.80
N SER A 144 -4.19 17.23 21.26
CA SER A 144 -4.53 15.95 21.87
C SER A 144 -4.93 14.90 20.83
N LEU A 145 -4.82 13.61 21.19
CA LEU A 145 -5.31 12.50 20.38
C LEU A 145 -6.84 12.46 20.27
N GLY A 146 -7.54 13.25 21.08
CA GLY A 146 -8.99 13.18 21.20
C GLY A 146 -9.46 11.96 21.98
N ASN A 147 -10.72 11.57 21.80
CA ASN A 147 -11.33 10.44 22.49
C ASN A 147 -11.10 9.13 21.76
N LEU A 148 -10.92 8.03 22.51
CA LEU A 148 -10.85 6.69 21.95
C LEU A 148 -12.21 6.31 21.33
N ASN A 149 -12.21 5.93 20.07
CA ASN A 149 -13.40 5.47 19.38
C ASN A 149 -13.52 3.95 19.44
N TRP A 150 -14.39 3.45 20.31
CA TRP A 150 -14.58 2.02 20.54
C TRP A 150 -15.07 1.26 19.30
N MET A 151 -15.89 1.89 18.45
CA MET A 151 -16.39 1.25 17.24
C MET A 151 -15.26 1.04 16.24
N ILE A 152 -14.40 2.03 16.07
CA ILE A 152 -13.21 1.93 15.21
C ILE A 152 -12.24 0.90 15.77
N LEU A 153 -12.00 0.91 17.09
CA LEU A 153 -11.13 -0.07 17.73
C LEU A 153 -11.62 -1.50 17.52
N LEU A 154 -12.91 -1.78 17.76
CA LEU A 154 -13.49 -3.10 17.58
C LEU A 154 -13.43 -3.56 16.11
N ALA A 155 -13.72 -2.68 15.16
CA ALA A 155 -13.61 -2.97 13.74
C ALA A 155 -12.16 -3.28 13.36
N THR A 156 -11.19 -2.53 13.86
CA THR A 156 -9.75 -2.76 13.64
C THR A 156 -9.31 -4.11 14.21
N ILE A 157 -9.73 -4.45 15.43
CA ILE A 157 -9.47 -5.78 16.02
C ILE A 157 -10.07 -6.86 15.14
N GLY A 158 -11.30 -6.69 14.64
CA GLY A 158 -11.93 -7.60 13.69
C GLY A 158 -11.10 -7.82 12.42
N VAL A 159 -10.55 -6.75 11.85
CA VAL A 159 -9.63 -6.84 10.70
C VAL A 159 -8.40 -7.68 11.04
N TRP A 160 -7.75 -7.44 12.19
CA TRP A 160 -6.57 -8.20 12.62
C TRP A 160 -6.88 -9.68 12.88
N ILE A 161 -8.07 -10.01 13.40
CA ILE A 161 -8.50 -11.40 13.59
C ILE A 161 -8.70 -12.09 12.23
N ILE A 162 -9.43 -11.47 11.30
CA ILE A 162 -9.66 -12.02 9.95
C ILE A 162 -8.32 -12.24 9.24
N LEU A 163 -7.43 -11.26 9.30
CA LEU A 163 -6.08 -11.34 8.75
C LEU A 163 -5.29 -12.51 9.34
N GLY A 164 -5.33 -12.67 10.68
CA GLY A 164 -4.67 -13.77 11.38
C GLY A 164 -5.17 -15.13 10.92
N ILE A 165 -6.48 -15.32 10.76
CA ILE A 165 -7.08 -16.56 10.27
C ILE A 165 -6.57 -16.89 8.86
N ILE A 166 -6.52 -15.89 7.94
CA ILE A 166 -6.02 -16.09 6.58
C ILE A 166 -4.54 -16.49 6.61
N LEU A 167 -3.72 -15.76 7.38
CA LEU A 167 -2.28 -15.94 7.42
C LEU A 167 -1.87 -17.27 8.11
N LEU A 168 -2.68 -17.83 9.01
CA LEU A 168 -2.46 -19.14 9.58
C LEU A 168 -2.39 -20.26 8.51
N GLY A 169 -3.12 -20.10 7.40
CA GLY A 169 -3.09 -21.01 6.26
C GLY A 169 -1.81 -20.95 5.42
N GLY A 170 -0.95 -19.97 5.64
CA GLY A 170 0.27 -19.74 4.85
C GLY A 170 -0.03 -19.26 3.43
N VAL A 171 1.03 -19.24 2.60
CA VAL A 171 0.94 -18.65 1.25
C VAL A 171 -0.03 -19.45 0.36
N GLU A 172 0.03 -20.76 0.37
CA GLU A 172 -0.77 -21.62 -0.52
C GLU A 172 -2.24 -21.73 -0.09
N LYS A 173 -2.49 -22.15 1.16
CA LYS A 173 -3.86 -22.46 1.63
C LYS A 173 -4.63 -21.24 2.15
N GLY A 174 -3.92 -20.19 2.57
CA GLY A 174 -4.49 -18.96 3.09
C GLY A 174 -4.49 -17.86 2.03
N ILE A 175 -3.32 -17.36 1.69
CA ILE A 175 -3.14 -16.16 0.86
C ILE A 175 -3.63 -16.38 -0.58
N GLU A 176 -3.19 -17.46 -1.24
CA GLU A 176 -3.61 -17.77 -2.62
C GLU A 176 -5.12 -17.95 -2.71
N LYS A 177 -5.72 -18.71 -1.76
CA LYS A 177 -7.16 -18.97 -1.75
C LYS A 177 -7.96 -17.68 -1.53
N ALA A 178 -7.54 -16.83 -0.60
CA ALA A 178 -8.18 -15.54 -0.34
C ALA A 178 -8.12 -14.64 -1.58
N ASN A 179 -6.95 -14.47 -2.18
CA ASN A 179 -6.76 -13.60 -3.35
C ASN A 179 -7.49 -14.12 -4.60
N LYS A 180 -7.63 -15.44 -4.79
CA LYS A 180 -8.43 -16.03 -5.86
C LYS A 180 -9.92 -15.68 -5.79
N ILE A 181 -10.42 -15.35 -4.60
CA ILE A 181 -11.82 -14.92 -4.40
C ILE A 181 -11.90 -13.40 -4.45
N MET A 182 -11.06 -12.71 -3.67
CA MET A 182 -11.17 -11.27 -3.47
C MET A 182 -10.90 -10.47 -4.76
N ILE A 183 -9.86 -10.85 -5.53
CA ILE A 183 -9.44 -10.04 -6.68
C ILE A 183 -10.41 -10.14 -7.87
N PRO A 184 -10.89 -11.31 -8.31
CA PRO A 184 -11.92 -11.38 -9.35
C PRO A 184 -13.23 -10.69 -8.94
N PHE A 185 -13.64 -10.84 -7.67
CA PHE A 185 -14.81 -10.12 -7.15
C PHE A 185 -14.63 -8.61 -7.24
N LEU A 186 -13.46 -8.10 -6.80
CA LEU A 186 -13.11 -6.68 -6.86
C LEU A 186 -13.18 -6.14 -8.30
N PHE A 187 -12.58 -6.83 -9.26
CA PHE A 187 -12.63 -6.44 -10.68
C PHE A 187 -14.07 -6.37 -11.19
N LEU A 188 -14.87 -7.40 -10.92
CA LEU A 188 -16.27 -7.45 -11.35
C LEU A 188 -17.07 -6.29 -10.76
N MET A 189 -16.92 -6.02 -9.47
CA MET A 189 -17.67 -4.96 -8.79
C MET A 189 -17.25 -3.56 -9.26
N ILE A 190 -15.95 -3.32 -9.48
CA ILE A 190 -15.48 -2.04 -10.03
C ILE A 190 -16.06 -1.80 -11.43
N ILE A 191 -16.13 -2.81 -12.29
CA ILE A 191 -16.73 -2.69 -13.63
C ILE A 191 -18.23 -2.35 -13.52
N ILE A 192 -18.96 -3.08 -12.67
CA ILE A 192 -20.41 -2.82 -12.46
C ILE A 192 -20.63 -1.39 -11.96
N LEU A 193 -19.87 -0.96 -10.96
CA LEU A 193 -19.98 0.38 -10.41
C LEU A 193 -19.59 1.47 -11.42
N ALA A 194 -18.52 1.25 -12.21
CA ALA A 194 -18.12 2.20 -13.25
C ALA A 194 -19.20 2.37 -14.32
N ILE A 195 -19.81 1.28 -14.78
CA ILE A 195 -20.93 1.32 -15.73
C ILE A 195 -22.11 2.05 -15.11
N TYR A 196 -22.52 1.67 -13.89
CA TYR A 196 -23.68 2.28 -13.24
C TYR A 196 -23.48 3.79 -13.00
N THR A 197 -22.34 4.20 -12.44
CA THR A 197 -22.09 5.63 -12.17
C THR A 197 -22.00 6.46 -13.44
N SER A 198 -21.62 5.86 -14.58
CA SER A 198 -21.59 6.55 -15.87
C SER A 198 -23.00 6.85 -16.42
N THR A 199 -24.05 6.18 -15.92
CA THR A 199 -25.45 6.46 -16.31
C THR A 199 -26.10 7.57 -15.48
N LEU A 200 -25.42 8.04 -14.41
CA LEU A 200 -25.98 9.03 -13.51
C LEU A 200 -26.05 10.42 -14.18
N SER A 201 -27.12 11.15 -13.86
CA SER A 201 -27.23 12.56 -14.20
C SER A 201 -26.09 13.33 -13.52
N GLY A 202 -25.32 14.13 -14.28
CA GLY A 202 -24.13 14.85 -13.80
C GLY A 202 -22.80 14.11 -13.95
N ALA A 203 -22.79 12.82 -14.30
CA ALA A 203 -21.55 12.08 -14.53
C ALA A 203 -20.61 12.78 -15.52
N LYS A 204 -21.18 13.37 -16.59
CA LYS A 204 -20.41 14.13 -17.60
C LYS A 204 -19.64 15.33 -17.00
N LEU A 205 -20.17 15.96 -15.96
CA LEU A 205 -19.49 17.06 -15.25
C LEU A 205 -18.17 16.59 -14.65
N GLY A 206 -18.18 15.44 -13.96
CA GLY A 206 -16.97 14.85 -13.40
C GLY A 206 -16.00 14.40 -14.47
N LEU A 207 -16.47 13.67 -15.50
CA LEU A 207 -15.60 13.19 -16.59
C LEU A 207 -14.92 14.34 -17.37
N ASN A 208 -15.60 15.45 -17.58
CA ASN A 208 -14.99 16.60 -18.24
C ASN A 208 -13.75 17.10 -17.45
N VAL A 209 -13.84 17.18 -16.13
CA VAL A 209 -12.71 17.57 -15.29
C VAL A 209 -11.63 16.48 -15.26
N MET A 210 -12.01 15.21 -15.20
CA MET A 210 -11.07 14.09 -15.21
C MET A 210 -10.20 14.06 -16.47
N PHE A 211 -10.77 14.37 -17.63
CA PHE A 211 -10.08 14.34 -18.92
C PHE A 211 -9.65 15.71 -19.44
N ASP A 212 -9.82 16.78 -18.64
CA ASP A 212 -9.29 18.10 -18.96
C ASP A 212 -7.76 18.04 -18.98
N LEU A 213 -7.16 18.32 -20.14
CA LEU A 213 -5.73 18.20 -20.36
C LEU A 213 -5.12 19.58 -20.54
N ASP A 214 -4.59 20.16 -19.46
CA ASP A 214 -3.72 21.33 -19.56
C ASP A 214 -2.27 20.87 -19.82
N ALA A 215 -1.79 21.11 -21.05
CA ALA A 215 -0.42 20.77 -21.42
C ALA A 215 0.63 21.55 -20.61
N LYS A 216 0.30 22.70 -20.03
CA LYS A 216 1.20 23.47 -19.18
C LYS A 216 1.48 22.75 -17.86
N GLU A 217 0.52 21.96 -17.37
CA GLU A 217 0.68 21.17 -16.15
C GLU A 217 1.81 20.13 -16.30
N LEU A 218 2.12 19.67 -17.52
CA LEU A 218 3.25 18.76 -17.77
C LEU A 218 4.61 19.38 -17.42
N LEU A 219 4.70 20.69 -17.30
CA LEU A 219 5.90 21.42 -16.86
C LEU A 219 5.96 21.58 -15.32
N ASN A 220 4.90 21.22 -14.60
CA ASN A 220 4.85 21.29 -13.14
C ASN A 220 5.67 20.13 -12.51
N PRO A 221 6.77 20.42 -11.77
CA PRO A 221 7.54 19.36 -11.09
C PRO A 221 6.73 18.56 -10.08
N GLY A 222 5.70 19.19 -9.45
CA GLY A 222 4.80 18.52 -8.50
C GLY A 222 4.02 17.38 -9.15
N LEU A 223 3.54 17.56 -10.39
CA LEU A 223 2.88 16.52 -11.16
C LEU A 223 3.77 15.28 -11.34
N TRP A 224 5.03 15.46 -11.71
CA TRP A 224 5.97 14.35 -11.90
C TRP A 224 6.29 13.64 -10.59
N LYS A 225 6.46 14.39 -9.49
CA LYS A 225 6.65 13.86 -8.16
C LYS A 225 5.48 12.96 -7.75
N ASP A 226 4.27 13.46 -7.88
CA ASP A 226 3.05 12.76 -7.48
C ASP A 226 2.80 11.53 -8.38
N ALA A 227 3.03 11.66 -9.68
CA ALA A 227 2.95 10.54 -10.62
C ALA A 227 3.98 9.44 -10.31
N PHE A 228 5.19 9.82 -9.92
CA PHE A 228 6.24 8.90 -9.54
C PHE A 228 5.88 8.14 -8.25
N GLY A 229 5.53 8.87 -7.20
CA GLY A 229 5.11 8.29 -5.92
C GLY A 229 3.94 7.33 -6.07
N GLN A 230 2.91 7.74 -6.84
CA GLN A 230 1.73 6.93 -7.10
C GLN A 230 2.08 5.66 -7.89
N SER A 231 2.99 5.71 -8.86
CA SER A 231 3.38 4.54 -9.65
C SER A 231 4.07 3.45 -8.80
N PHE A 232 4.93 3.85 -7.87
CA PHE A 232 5.58 2.94 -6.92
C PHE A 232 4.61 2.34 -5.91
N PHE A 233 3.80 3.21 -5.30
CA PHE A 233 2.84 2.80 -4.28
C PHE A 233 1.80 1.84 -4.84
N MET A 234 1.34 2.09 -6.07
CA MET A 234 0.32 1.29 -6.74
C MET A 234 0.77 -0.13 -7.08
N LEU A 235 2.07 -0.38 -7.27
CA LEU A 235 2.60 -1.72 -7.53
C LEU A 235 3.03 -2.47 -6.28
N SER A 236 2.93 -1.88 -5.09
CA SER A 236 3.47 -2.43 -3.83
C SER A 236 4.92 -2.89 -3.95
N THR A 237 5.70 -2.21 -4.80
CA THR A 237 7.14 -2.47 -4.91
C THR A 237 7.85 -2.09 -3.61
N CYS A 238 8.98 -2.73 -3.35
CA CYS A 238 9.80 -2.46 -2.17
C CYS A 238 9.13 -2.80 -0.82
N THR A 239 8.06 -3.60 -0.83
CA THR A 239 7.37 -4.06 0.39
C THR A 239 7.90 -5.40 0.93
N GLY A 240 8.78 -6.06 0.21
CA GLY A 240 9.25 -7.41 0.55
C GLY A 240 8.28 -8.54 0.16
N THR A 241 6.99 -8.23 -0.04
CA THR A 241 5.92 -9.18 -0.34
C THR A 241 6.13 -9.91 -1.67
N ILE A 242 6.57 -9.18 -2.69
CA ILE A 242 6.75 -9.69 -4.06
C ILE A 242 7.78 -10.82 -4.10
N TYR A 243 8.89 -10.69 -3.36
CA TYR A 243 9.89 -11.76 -3.24
C TYR A 243 9.29 -13.06 -2.68
N ILE A 244 8.40 -12.94 -1.67
CA ILE A 244 7.77 -14.08 -1.01
C ILE A 244 6.87 -14.81 -2.00
N TYR A 245 5.99 -14.09 -2.69
CA TYR A 245 5.08 -14.69 -3.67
C TYR A 245 5.86 -15.32 -4.83
N ALA A 246 6.88 -14.63 -5.36
CA ALA A 246 7.72 -15.13 -6.43
C ALA A 246 8.55 -16.36 -6.00
N ALA A 247 8.96 -16.45 -4.73
CA ALA A 247 9.63 -17.63 -4.20
C ALA A 247 8.73 -18.89 -4.13
N HIS A 248 7.40 -18.72 -4.07
CA HIS A 248 6.42 -19.80 -4.11
C HIS A 248 5.80 -20.00 -5.50
N ALA A 249 6.08 -19.12 -6.45
CA ALA A 249 5.59 -19.24 -7.82
C ALA A 249 6.20 -20.47 -8.53
N PRO A 250 5.59 -20.99 -9.61
CA PRO A 250 6.21 -22.01 -10.43
C PRO A 250 7.60 -21.59 -10.92
N GLU A 251 8.49 -22.56 -11.15
CA GLU A 251 9.85 -22.29 -11.63
C GLU A 251 9.85 -21.71 -13.05
N LYS A 252 10.92 -20.98 -13.39
CA LYS A 252 11.17 -20.44 -14.73
C LYS A 252 10.01 -19.60 -15.27
N GLN A 253 9.47 -18.72 -14.43
CA GLN A 253 8.40 -17.79 -14.83
C GLN A 253 8.94 -16.64 -15.67
N ASP A 254 8.11 -16.15 -16.58
CA ASP A 254 8.33 -14.91 -17.30
C ASP A 254 8.02 -13.70 -16.38
N SER A 255 8.96 -13.37 -15.49
CA SER A 255 8.80 -12.30 -14.49
C SER A 255 8.57 -10.94 -15.14
N THR A 256 9.20 -10.65 -16.28
CA THR A 256 9.04 -9.35 -16.95
C THR A 256 7.63 -9.19 -17.50
N ASN A 257 7.12 -10.19 -18.24
CA ASN A 257 5.76 -10.15 -18.77
C ASN A 257 4.72 -10.07 -17.63
N GLN A 258 4.92 -10.85 -16.57
CA GLN A 258 4.02 -10.83 -15.41
C GLN A 258 4.01 -9.47 -14.71
N ALA A 259 5.15 -8.78 -14.60
CA ALA A 259 5.21 -7.44 -14.04
C ALA A 259 4.39 -6.43 -14.88
N PHE A 260 4.46 -6.52 -16.21
CA PHE A 260 3.60 -5.71 -17.08
C PHE A 260 2.12 -6.03 -16.90
N VAL A 261 1.74 -7.31 -16.86
CA VAL A 261 0.33 -7.73 -16.64
C VAL A 261 -0.20 -7.18 -15.30
N VAL A 262 0.59 -7.27 -14.22
CA VAL A 262 0.23 -6.70 -12.92
C VAL A 262 0.10 -5.18 -13.01
N ALA A 263 1.08 -4.49 -13.59
CA ALA A 263 1.08 -3.04 -13.69
C ALA A 263 -0.11 -2.50 -14.49
N PHE A 264 -0.40 -3.09 -15.64
CA PHE A 264 -1.57 -2.69 -16.44
C PHE A 264 -2.88 -3.05 -15.75
N GLY A 265 -2.99 -4.22 -15.12
CA GLY A 265 -4.19 -4.60 -14.38
C GLY A 265 -4.48 -3.66 -13.20
N THR A 266 -3.46 -3.29 -12.43
CA THR A 266 -3.62 -2.34 -11.32
C THR A 266 -3.92 -0.92 -11.82
N SER A 267 -3.28 -0.48 -12.91
CA SER A 267 -3.57 0.83 -13.53
C SER A 267 -5.00 0.90 -14.04
N LEU A 268 -5.51 -0.17 -14.65
CA LEU A 268 -6.91 -0.25 -15.10
C LEU A 268 -7.88 -0.10 -13.92
N ILE A 269 -7.61 -0.75 -12.78
CA ILE A 269 -8.41 -0.58 -11.56
C ILE A 269 -8.39 0.87 -11.09
N GLY A 270 -7.21 1.52 -11.06
CA GLY A 270 -7.08 2.93 -10.68
C GLY A 270 -7.89 3.85 -11.58
N ILE A 271 -7.83 3.66 -12.90
CA ILE A 271 -8.60 4.45 -13.88
C ILE A 271 -10.10 4.21 -13.69
N LEU A 272 -10.55 2.96 -13.59
CA LEU A 272 -11.97 2.64 -13.40
C LEU A 272 -12.50 3.20 -12.07
N THR A 273 -11.73 3.11 -11.00
CA THR A 273 -12.10 3.70 -9.71
C THR A 273 -12.19 5.23 -9.81
N THR A 274 -11.29 5.85 -10.56
CA THR A 274 -11.35 7.30 -10.80
C THR A 274 -12.60 7.69 -11.58
N ILE A 275 -13.00 6.92 -12.58
CA ILE A 275 -14.26 7.11 -13.29
C ILE A 275 -15.46 7.03 -12.33
N ILE A 276 -15.49 6.03 -11.44
CA ILE A 276 -16.53 5.90 -10.41
C ILE A 276 -16.58 7.16 -9.55
N VAL A 277 -15.44 7.60 -9.07
CA VAL A 277 -15.33 8.76 -8.17
C VAL A 277 -15.76 10.05 -8.86
N PHE A 278 -15.26 10.35 -10.04
CA PHE A 278 -15.57 11.59 -10.75
C PHE A 278 -17.04 11.63 -11.22
N ASN A 279 -17.58 10.51 -11.72
CA ASN A 279 -19.00 10.40 -12.01
C ASN A 279 -19.85 10.65 -10.76
N SER A 280 -19.45 10.09 -9.63
CA SER A 280 -20.16 10.26 -8.36
C SER A 280 -20.17 11.70 -7.88
N ILE A 281 -19.02 12.37 -7.92
CA ILE A 281 -18.89 13.77 -7.52
C ILE A 281 -19.69 14.68 -8.46
N GLY A 282 -19.63 14.42 -9.77
CA GLY A 282 -20.43 15.13 -10.75
C GLY A 282 -21.93 14.99 -10.52
N ALA A 283 -22.39 13.79 -10.18
CA ALA A 283 -23.80 13.54 -9.85
C ALA A 283 -24.23 14.24 -8.54
N ILE A 284 -23.36 14.24 -7.52
CA ILE A 284 -23.61 14.96 -6.26
C ILE A 284 -23.66 16.48 -6.51
N ALA A 285 -22.69 17.03 -7.25
CA ALA A 285 -22.65 18.45 -7.60
C ALA A 285 -23.92 18.88 -8.32
N GLN A 286 -24.35 18.15 -9.34
CA GLN A 286 -25.57 18.43 -10.07
C GLN A 286 -26.83 18.34 -9.18
N ASN A 287 -26.91 17.35 -8.30
CA ASN A 287 -28.03 17.22 -7.37
C ASN A 287 -28.09 18.39 -6.38
N GLN A 288 -26.96 18.97 -6.00
CA GLN A 288 -26.85 20.13 -5.13
C GLN A 288 -26.98 21.48 -5.91
N GLY A 289 -27.25 21.45 -7.22
CA GLY A 289 -27.32 22.66 -8.04
C GLY A 289 -25.98 23.37 -8.28
N LYS A 290 -24.85 22.67 -8.05
CA LYS A 290 -23.50 23.20 -8.25
C LYS A 290 -23.03 22.93 -9.67
N THR A 291 -22.25 23.87 -10.21
CA THR A 291 -21.69 23.78 -11.57
C THR A 291 -20.22 23.35 -11.58
N ASP A 292 -19.53 23.44 -10.43
CA ASP A 292 -18.14 23.02 -10.27
C ASP A 292 -18.05 21.86 -9.27
N ILE A 293 -17.30 20.83 -9.62
CA ILE A 293 -17.07 19.67 -8.74
C ILE A 293 -16.15 20.02 -7.56
N LYS A 294 -15.40 21.14 -7.64
CA LYS A 294 -14.51 21.61 -6.56
C LYS A 294 -15.25 21.85 -5.26
N ASP A 295 -16.51 22.25 -5.34
CA ASP A 295 -17.36 22.50 -4.16
C ASP A 295 -17.79 21.22 -3.42
N VAL A 296 -17.54 20.05 -4.01
CA VAL A 296 -17.92 18.73 -3.47
C VAL A 296 -16.71 17.86 -3.19
N PHE A 297 -15.63 18.04 -3.96
CA PHE A 297 -14.45 17.18 -3.85
C PHE A 297 -13.75 17.34 -2.50
N GLN A 298 -13.32 16.22 -1.94
CA GLN A 298 -12.43 16.17 -0.78
C GLN A 298 -11.33 15.13 -1.04
N ALA A 299 -10.09 15.47 -0.71
CA ALA A 299 -8.95 14.59 -0.94
C ALA A 299 -8.83 13.48 0.13
N GLY A 300 -8.12 12.41 -0.23
CA GLY A 300 -7.76 11.34 0.69
C GLY A 300 -8.95 10.53 1.22
N PRO A 301 -8.91 10.05 2.48
CA PRO A 301 -9.97 9.21 3.04
C PRO A 301 -11.36 9.85 3.06
N ALA A 302 -11.44 11.19 3.20
CA ALA A 302 -12.71 11.92 3.19
C ALA A 302 -13.49 11.70 1.88
N LEU A 303 -12.80 11.59 0.75
CA LEU A 303 -13.41 11.30 -0.54
C LEU A 303 -14.30 10.05 -0.50
N ILE A 304 -13.79 8.98 0.07
CA ILE A 304 -14.45 7.66 0.08
C ILE A 304 -15.45 7.53 1.23
N PHE A 305 -15.12 8.07 2.41
CA PHE A 305 -15.90 7.82 3.62
C PHE A 305 -16.86 8.97 3.98
N GLN A 306 -16.73 10.11 3.32
CA GLN A 306 -17.61 11.27 3.53
C GLN A 306 -18.37 11.66 2.25
N VAL A 307 -17.69 11.74 1.09
CA VAL A 307 -18.31 12.21 -0.16
C VAL A 307 -19.11 11.09 -0.84
N ILE A 308 -18.50 9.93 -1.08
CA ILE A 308 -19.17 8.84 -1.81
C ILE A 308 -20.46 8.33 -1.13
N PRO A 309 -20.58 8.22 0.21
CA PRO A 309 -21.85 7.85 0.84
C PRO A 309 -23.01 8.79 0.52
N GLN A 310 -22.75 10.08 0.22
CA GLN A 310 -23.79 11.02 -0.20
C GLN A 310 -24.43 10.61 -1.54
N LEU A 311 -23.65 10.05 -2.47
CA LEU A 311 -24.19 9.52 -3.71
C LEU A 311 -25.21 8.40 -3.45
N PHE A 312 -24.87 7.46 -2.57
CA PHE A 312 -25.78 6.34 -2.25
C PHE A 312 -27.05 6.82 -1.56
N ALA A 313 -26.96 7.88 -0.75
CA ALA A 313 -28.13 8.55 -0.18
C ALA A 313 -29.03 9.18 -1.28
N ILE A 314 -28.43 9.87 -2.25
CA ILE A 314 -29.14 10.44 -3.39
C ILE A 314 -29.84 9.34 -4.22
N ILE A 315 -29.15 8.22 -4.48
CA ILE A 315 -29.73 7.09 -5.21
C ILE A 315 -30.91 6.48 -4.46
N ASN A 316 -30.83 6.33 -3.14
CA ASN A 316 -31.93 5.82 -2.33
C ASN A 316 -33.19 6.72 -2.35
N ASN A 317 -33.00 8.03 -2.48
CA ASN A 317 -34.12 8.95 -2.63
C ASN A 317 -34.86 8.79 -3.98
N GLN A 318 -34.13 8.33 -5.01
CA GLN A 318 -34.69 8.08 -6.33
C GLN A 318 -35.25 6.65 -6.46
N VAL A 319 -34.47 5.66 -6.03
CA VAL A 319 -34.85 4.24 -6.07
C VAL A 319 -34.54 3.63 -4.70
N PRO A 320 -35.55 3.41 -3.85
CA PRO A 320 -35.37 2.86 -2.51
C PRO A 320 -34.57 1.55 -2.52
N ILE A 321 -33.68 1.39 -1.55
CA ILE A 321 -32.83 0.21 -1.33
C ILE A 321 -31.65 0.09 -2.35
N LEU A 322 -31.77 0.65 -3.56
CA LEU A 322 -30.68 0.52 -4.55
C LEU A 322 -29.38 1.13 -4.07
N GLY A 323 -29.41 2.31 -3.44
CA GLY A 323 -28.24 2.94 -2.85
C GLY A 323 -27.61 2.09 -1.75
N ASN A 324 -28.40 1.39 -0.93
CA ASN A 324 -27.89 0.46 0.09
C ASN A 324 -27.13 -0.71 -0.56
N ILE A 325 -27.70 -1.32 -1.61
CA ILE A 325 -27.06 -2.43 -2.33
C ILE A 325 -25.74 -1.98 -2.93
N LEU A 326 -25.71 -0.84 -3.62
CA LEU A 326 -24.51 -0.30 -4.23
C LEU A 326 -23.44 0.09 -3.19
N ALA A 327 -23.85 0.65 -2.06
CA ALA A 327 -22.96 0.96 -0.95
C ALA A 327 -22.32 -0.30 -0.36
N ILE A 328 -23.11 -1.35 -0.12
CA ILE A 328 -22.59 -2.64 0.35
C ILE A 328 -21.55 -3.19 -0.64
N LEU A 329 -21.89 -3.24 -1.93
CA LEU A 329 -20.98 -3.73 -2.96
C LEU A 329 -19.69 -2.90 -3.02
N PHE A 330 -19.80 -1.58 -2.93
CA PHE A 330 -18.67 -0.66 -2.92
C PHE A 330 -17.75 -0.89 -1.71
N PHE A 331 -18.31 -0.88 -0.49
CA PHE A 331 -17.49 -1.04 0.73
C PHE A 331 -16.94 -2.46 0.91
N VAL A 332 -17.64 -3.50 0.43
CA VAL A 332 -17.09 -4.87 0.37
C VAL A 332 -15.90 -4.93 -0.60
N THR A 333 -16.01 -4.26 -1.74
CA THR A 333 -14.90 -4.16 -2.71
C THR A 333 -13.68 -3.48 -2.09
N LEU A 334 -13.89 -2.37 -1.38
CA LEU A 334 -12.83 -1.67 -0.63
C LEU A 334 -12.23 -2.53 0.47
N PHE A 335 -13.06 -3.27 1.20
CA PHE A 335 -12.59 -4.20 2.23
C PHE A 335 -11.68 -5.28 1.63
N PHE A 336 -12.06 -5.87 0.50
CA PHE A 336 -11.24 -6.87 -0.18
C PHE A 336 -9.94 -6.28 -0.71
N ALA A 337 -9.97 -5.07 -1.28
CA ALA A 337 -8.78 -4.36 -1.72
C ALA A 337 -7.81 -4.09 -0.55
N GLY A 338 -8.34 -3.62 0.58
CA GLY A 338 -7.55 -3.37 1.78
C GLY A 338 -6.97 -4.65 2.39
N MET A 339 -7.80 -5.69 2.54
CA MET A 339 -7.38 -6.97 3.11
C MET A 339 -6.31 -7.65 2.26
N SER A 340 -6.43 -7.66 0.93
CA SER A 340 -5.44 -8.30 0.05
C SER A 340 -4.05 -7.67 0.18
N SER A 341 -3.98 -6.35 0.38
CA SER A 341 -2.72 -5.65 0.63
C SER A 341 -2.17 -5.91 2.04
N LEU A 342 -3.01 -5.88 3.09
CA LEU A 342 -2.60 -6.20 4.47
C LEU A 342 -2.01 -7.60 4.60
N ILE A 343 -2.58 -8.58 3.90
CA ILE A 343 -2.06 -9.95 3.84
C ILE A 343 -0.57 -9.94 3.44
N GLY A 344 -0.23 -9.26 2.36
CA GLY A 344 1.15 -9.17 1.87
C GLY A 344 2.07 -8.43 2.83
N GLN A 345 1.61 -7.31 3.36
CA GLN A 345 2.37 -6.46 4.28
C GLN A 345 2.80 -7.21 5.54
N VAL A 346 1.85 -7.90 6.18
CA VAL A 346 2.13 -8.64 7.42
C VAL A 346 2.94 -9.91 7.14
N GLU A 347 2.70 -10.60 6.01
CA GLU A 347 3.46 -11.78 5.62
C GLU A 347 4.95 -11.47 5.43
N SER A 348 5.30 -10.24 5.00
CA SER A 348 6.71 -9.79 4.88
C SER A 348 7.44 -9.86 6.24
N MET A 349 6.83 -9.37 7.31
CA MET A 349 7.40 -9.43 8.66
C MET A 349 7.41 -10.87 9.20
N VAL A 350 6.31 -11.61 9.03
CA VAL A 350 6.20 -13.01 9.51
C VAL A 350 7.29 -13.89 8.91
N ASN A 351 7.50 -13.82 7.60
CA ASN A 351 8.57 -14.59 6.93
C ASN A 351 9.97 -14.22 7.44
N GLY A 352 10.19 -12.95 7.76
CA GLY A 352 11.44 -12.51 8.35
C GLY A 352 11.70 -13.11 9.72
N LEU A 353 10.70 -13.11 10.59
CA LEU A 353 10.79 -13.69 11.93
C LEU A 353 10.95 -15.22 11.89
N GLU A 354 10.28 -15.89 10.95
CA GLU A 354 10.45 -17.34 10.74
C GLU A 354 11.87 -17.71 10.29
N TYR A 355 12.42 -16.93 9.36
CA TYR A 355 13.74 -17.23 8.77
C TYR A 355 14.91 -16.81 9.67
N GLU A 356 14.99 -15.55 10.07
CA GLU A 356 16.18 -14.99 10.72
C GLU A 356 16.19 -15.27 12.24
N ILE A 357 15.00 -15.23 12.87
CA ILE A 357 14.85 -15.46 14.32
C ILE A 357 14.48 -16.92 14.63
N HIS A 358 14.18 -17.70 13.59
CA HIS A 358 13.81 -19.13 13.70
C HIS A 358 12.56 -19.39 14.57
N LEU A 359 11.61 -18.46 14.56
CA LEU A 359 10.34 -18.64 15.24
C LEU A 359 9.42 -19.60 14.48
N LYS A 360 8.59 -20.34 15.22
CA LYS A 360 7.51 -21.10 14.60
C LYS A 360 6.47 -20.14 14.02
N ARG A 361 5.84 -20.49 12.89
CA ARG A 361 4.86 -19.64 12.21
C ARG A 361 3.81 -19.02 13.14
N LYS A 362 3.23 -19.80 14.05
CA LYS A 362 2.25 -19.28 15.03
C LYS A 362 2.83 -18.20 15.94
N GLN A 363 4.09 -18.33 16.34
CA GLN A 363 4.78 -17.35 17.18
C GLN A 363 5.10 -16.08 16.39
N ALA A 364 5.64 -16.24 15.17
CA ALA A 364 5.92 -15.12 14.28
C ALA A 364 4.65 -14.31 13.94
N LEU A 365 3.54 -15.01 13.66
CA LEU A 365 2.23 -14.39 13.46
C LEU A 365 1.75 -13.63 14.70
N ALA A 366 1.79 -14.28 15.87
CA ALA A 366 1.32 -13.64 17.11
C ALA A 366 2.12 -12.36 17.41
N ILE A 367 3.45 -12.39 17.27
CA ILE A 367 4.30 -11.22 17.50
C ILE A 367 3.99 -10.12 16.48
N SER A 368 3.89 -10.45 15.19
CA SER A 368 3.61 -9.46 14.15
C SER A 368 2.23 -8.84 14.29
N LEU A 369 1.19 -9.68 14.52
CA LEU A 369 -0.19 -9.19 14.63
C LEU A 369 -0.41 -8.39 15.91
N LEU A 370 0.03 -8.90 17.08
CA LEU A 370 -0.17 -8.20 18.36
C LEU A 370 0.66 -6.92 18.44
N GLY A 371 1.91 -6.95 17.93
CA GLY A 371 2.76 -5.77 17.89
C GLY A 371 2.18 -4.67 17.00
N ALA A 372 1.74 -5.02 15.78
CA ALA A 372 1.14 -4.07 14.88
C ALA A 372 -0.23 -3.57 15.38
N MET A 373 -1.06 -4.47 15.94
CA MET A 373 -2.35 -4.12 16.54
C MET A 373 -2.18 -3.13 17.69
N ALA A 374 -1.18 -3.32 18.56
CA ALA A 374 -0.90 -2.39 19.66
C ALA A 374 -0.60 -0.97 19.16
N VAL A 375 0.17 -0.83 18.09
CA VAL A 375 0.43 0.48 17.46
C VAL A 375 -0.82 1.00 16.74
N SER A 376 -1.65 0.13 16.15
CA SER A 376 -2.90 0.52 15.47
C SER A 376 -3.89 1.22 16.41
N VAL A 377 -3.85 0.95 17.71
CA VAL A 377 -4.71 1.62 18.70
C VAL A 377 -4.55 3.15 18.65
N LEU A 378 -3.34 3.66 18.39
CA LEU A 378 -3.08 5.09 18.25
C LEU A 378 -3.92 5.75 17.15
N PHE A 379 -4.28 4.98 16.13
CA PHE A 379 -5.06 5.45 14.98
C PHE A 379 -6.57 5.22 15.12
N THR A 380 -7.04 4.78 16.30
CA THR A 380 -8.47 4.63 16.59
C THR A 380 -9.06 5.78 17.40
N PHE A 381 -8.27 6.80 17.69
CA PHE A 381 -8.72 8.03 18.34
C PHE A 381 -9.37 8.98 17.33
N SER A 382 -10.23 9.90 17.81
CA SER A 382 -11.00 10.82 16.95
C SER A 382 -10.13 11.72 16.08
N ASN A 383 -8.94 12.10 16.55
CA ASN A 383 -7.99 12.94 15.82
C ASN A 383 -6.97 12.14 14.98
N SER A 384 -7.18 10.86 14.80
CA SER A 384 -6.29 9.97 14.06
C SER A 384 -5.99 10.37 12.60
N PRO A 385 -6.88 11.03 11.84
CA PRO A 385 -6.55 11.46 10.47
C PRO A 385 -5.31 12.37 10.40
N ALA A 386 -5.04 13.17 11.40
CA ALA A 386 -3.81 13.97 11.49
C ALA A 386 -2.54 13.09 11.63
N LEU A 387 -2.65 11.99 12.38
CA LEU A 387 -1.55 11.05 12.57
C LEU A 387 -1.25 10.26 11.28
N PHE A 388 -2.27 9.91 10.49
CA PHE A 388 -2.10 9.22 9.21
C PHE A 388 -1.18 9.97 8.28
N ASN A 389 -1.42 11.27 8.09
CA ASN A 389 -0.65 12.08 7.14
C ASN A 389 0.84 12.14 7.51
N GLY A 390 1.17 12.34 8.79
CA GLY A 390 2.54 12.38 9.26
C GLY A 390 3.30 11.06 9.06
N LEU A 391 2.62 9.92 9.30
CA LEU A 391 3.22 8.61 9.12
C LEU A 391 3.27 8.19 7.64
N ALA A 392 2.21 8.43 6.89
CA ALA A 392 2.06 7.96 5.52
C ALA A 392 3.15 8.49 4.59
N ILE A 393 3.57 9.76 4.73
CA ILE A 393 4.63 10.34 3.88
C ILE A 393 5.95 9.59 4.03
N TRP A 394 6.31 9.21 5.25
CA TRP A 394 7.53 8.46 5.49
C TRP A 394 7.42 7.01 5.05
N VAL A 395 6.37 6.33 5.46
CA VAL A 395 6.26 4.88 5.31
C VAL A 395 5.83 4.49 3.89
N ALA A 396 4.84 5.20 3.31
CA ALA A 396 4.30 4.86 2.00
C ALA A 396 5.03 5.53 0.83
N GLN A 397 5.77 6.61 1.07
CA GLN A 397 6.45 7.34 -0.01
C GLN A 397 7.98 7.29 0.15
N ILE A 398 8.55 7.92 1.20
CA ILE A 398 10.00 8.11 1.29
C ILE A 398 10.75 6.78 1.46
N TRP A 399 10.34 5.92 2.41
CA TRP A 399 11.05 4.65 2.66
C TRP A 399 10.98 3.70 1.46
N LEU A 400 9.83 3.56 0.80
CA LEU A 400 9.72 2.70 -0.38
C LEU A 400 10.65 3.16 -1.50
N LEU A 401 10.80 4.47 -1.70
CA LEU A 401 11.73 5.02 -2.68
C LEU A 401 13.19 4.79 -2.27
N ILE A 402 13.55 4.99 -1.00
CA ILE A 402 14.91 4.70 -0.49
C ILE A 402 15.25 3.22 -0.70
N ILE A 403 14.33 2.32 -0.39
CA ILE A 403 14.49 0.88 -0.58
C ILE A 403 14.68 0.56 -2.07
N GLY A 404 13.86 1.13 -2.95
CA GLY A 404 13.98 0.97 -4.39
C GLY A 404 15.32 1.49 -4.94
N PHE A 405 15.77 2.64 -4.47
CA PHE A 405 17.07 3.19 -4.81
C PHE A 405 18.22 2.27 -4.40
N ILE A 406 18.22 1.80 -3.14
CA ILE A 406 19.24 0.87 -2.64
C ILE A 406 19.21 -0.45 -3.42
N LEU A 407 18.03 -0.96 -3.78
CA LEU A 407 17.90 -2.17 -4.58
C LEU A 407 18.56 -2.00 -5.96
N LEU A 408 18.23 -0.92 -6.69
CA LEU A 408 18.76 -0.69 -8.03
C LEU A 408 20.28 -0.49 -8.03
N ILE A 409 20.81 0.28 -7.08
CA ILE A 409 22.28 0.42 -6.90
C ILE A 409 22.88 -0.89 -6.43
N GLY A 410 22.24 -1.60 -5.52
CA GLY A 410 22.70 -2.87 -5.00
C GLY A 410 22.91 -3.95 -6.06
N ILE A 411 21.99 -4.06 -7.03
CA ILE A 411 22.15 -5.04 -8.13
C ILE A 411 23.20 -4.64 -9.16
N SER A 412 23.71 -3.41 -9.13
CA SER A 412 24.69 -2.88 -10.08
C SER A 412 26.06 -3.56 -9.94
N PRO A 413 26.98 -3.37 -10.91
CA PRO A 413 28.34 -3.86 -10.81
C PRO A 413 29.13 -3.31 -9.61
N TYR A 414 28.72 -2.15 -9.08
CA TYR A 414 29.34 -1.50 -7.92
C TYR A 414 28.76 -1.99 -6.57
N GLY A 415 27.62 -2.69 -6.60
CA GLY A 415 26.98 -3.28 -5.44
C GLY A 415 27.22 -4.79 -5.35
N TRP A 416 26.12 -5.56 -5.32
CA TRP A 416 26.14 -7.03 -5.20
C TRP A 416 26.40 -7.75 -6.52
N LYS A 417 26.60 -7.03 -7.63
CA LYS A 417 26.91 -7.57 -8.99
C LYS A 417 25.86 -8.54 -9.53
N LEU A 418 24.61 -8.33 -9.20
CA LEU A 418 23.51 -9.25 -9.52
C LEU A 418 22.91 -9.04 -10.92
N TYR A 419 23.06 -7.84 -11.50
CA TYR A 419 22.36 -7.48 -12.74
C TYR A 419 22.53 -8.48 -13.87
N ASP A 420 23.77 -8.88 -14.20
CA ASP A 420 24.02 -9.78 -15.33
C ASP A 420 23.47 -11.19 -15.07
N THR A 421 23.49 -11.65 -13.82
CA THR A 421 22.90 -12.93 -13.41
C THR A 421 21.38 -12.94 -13.52
N LEU A 422 20.72 -11.84 -13.12
CA LEU A 422 19.27 -11.67 -13.25
C LEU A 422 18.86 -11.54 -14.71
N LYS A 423 19.63 -10.77 -15.50
CA LYS A 423 19.43 -10.63 -16.94
C LYS A 423 19.51 -11.96 -17.67
N LEU A 424 20.50 -12.80 -17.39
CA LEU A 424 20.63 -14.14 -18.00
C LEU A 424 19.39 -14.96 -17.67
N TYR A 425 19.02 -15.07 -16.40
CA TYR A 425 17.84 -15.83 -15.98
C TYR A 425 16.55 -15.34 -16.64
N ASN A 426 16.33 -14.01 -16.66
CA ASN A 426 15.17 -13.44 -17.32
C ASN A 426 15.18 -13.74 -18.83
N ASN A 427 16.33 -13.55 -19.48
CA ASN A 427 16.44 -13.73 -20.92
C ASN A 427 16.30 -15.20 -21.37
N GLU A 428 16.53 -16.16 -20.47
CA GLU A 428 16.22 -17.57 -20.73
C GLU A 428 14.72 -17.89 -20.63
N ASN A 429 14.01 -17.22 -19.72
CA ASN A 429 12.64 -17.59 -19.33
C ASN A 429 11.56 -16.61 -19.80
N SER A 430 11.92 -15.39 -20.27
CA SER A 430 11.00 -14.36 -20.72
C SER A 430 11.11 -14.12 -22.22
N TRP A 431 9.99 -13.85 -22.90
CA TRP A 431 10.01 -13.38 -24.26
C TRP A 431 10.47 -11.91 -24.36
N MET A 432 10.24 -11.10 -23.31
CA MET A 432 10.75 -9.74 -23.20
C MET A 432 12.19 -9.74 -22.70
N LYS A 433 13.14 -9.55 -23.62
CA LYS A 433 14.57 -9.60 -23.27
C LYS A 433 15.10 -8.28 -22.71
N TRP A 434 15.93 -8.38 -21.68
CA TRP A 434 16.64 -7.21 -21.16
C TRP A 434 17.79 -6.84 -22.08
N THR A 435 17.64 -5.75 -22.81
CA THR A 435 18.63 -5.23 -23.76
C THR A 435 19.70 -4.38 -23.07
N LYS A 436 20.74 -3.97 -23.83
CA LYS A 436 21.73 -3.00 -23.36
C LYS A 436 21.09 -1.64 -23.02
N ARG A 437 20.09 -1.20 -23.82
CA ARG A 437 19.37 0.07 -23.56
C ARG A 437 18.60 -0.01 -22.25
N TYR A 438 18.00 -1.13 -21.95
CA TYR A 438 17.26 -1.34 -20.71
C TYR A 438 18.16 -1.35 -19.47
N LYS A 439 19.44 -1.76 -19.64
CA LYS A 439 20.47 -1.63 -18.59
C LYS A 439 20.65 -0.17 -18.15
N ILE A 440 20.67 0.77 -19.11
CA ILE A 440 20.79 2.22 -18.82
C ILE A 440 19.56 2.71 -18.03
N VAL A 441 18.36 2.28 -18.43
CA VAL A 441 17.12 2.63 -17.73
C VAL A 441 17.18 2.17 -16.26
N ILE A 442 17.52 0.91 -16.02
CA ILE A 442 17.51 0.31 -14.67
C ILE A 442 18.63 0.87 -13.78
N LEU A 443 19.85 1.01 -14.32
CA LEU A 443 21.02 1.32 -13.48
C LEU A 443 21.38 2.80 -13.42
N ILE A 444 20.81 3.64 -14.29
CA ILE A 444 21.12 5.06 -14.35
C ILE A 444 19.84 5.91 -14.25
N ILE A 445 18.90 5.76 -15.18
CA ILE A 445 17.74 6.66 -15.27
C ILE A 445 16.82 6.49 -14.05
N ALA A 446 16.42 5.26 -13.74
CA ALA A 446 15.51 4.99 -12.63
C ALA A 446 16.12 5.41 -11.28
N PRO A 447 17.37 5.09 -10.89
CA PRO A 447 17.96 5.58 -9.66
C PRO A 447 18.02 7.12 -9.56
N ILE A 448 18.35 7.83 -10.65
CA ILE A 448 18.38 9.30 -10.65
C ILE A 448 16.97 9.86 -10.38
N LEU A 449 15.97 9.35 -11.08
CA LEU A 449 14.58 9.79 -10.89
C LEU A 449 14.07 9.49 -9.47
N ILE A 450 14.42 8.33 -8.92
CA ILE A 450 14.09 7.98 -7.53
C ILE A 450 14.76 8.96 -6.56
N LEU A 451 16.03 9.27 -6.77
CA LEU A 451 16.77 10.18 -5.89
C LEU A 451 16.16 11.60 -5.89
N ILE A 452 15.77 12.10 -7.07
CA ILE A 452 15.07 13.37 -7.18
C ILE A 452 13.77 13.35 -6.36
N ASN A 453 12.99 12.27 -6.47
CA ASN A 453 11.73 12.13 -5.71
C ASN A 453 11.94 12.00 -4.20
N ILE A 454 12.99 11.33 -3.76
CA ILE A 454 13.37 11.30 -2.34
C ILE A 454 13.68 12.72 -1.85
N ALA A 455 14.49 13.47 -2.61
CA ALA A 455 14.87 14.83 -2.24
C ALA A 455 13.66 15.77 -2.16
N THR A 456 12.74 15.70 -3.13
CA THR A 456 11.49 16.50 -3.12
C THR A 456 10.56 16.08 -1.98
N GLY A 457 10.42 14.78 -1.69
CA GLY A 457 9.62 14.30 -0.57
C GLY A 457 10.14 14.77 0.80
N ILE A 458 11.45 14.76 0.99
CA ILE A 458 12.10 15.30 2.21
C ILE A 458 11.89 16.83 2.29
N TYR A 459 12.05 17.53 1.18
CA TYR A 459 11.82 18.98 1.12
C TYR A 459 10.38 19.31 1.53
N ASP A 460 9.39 18.65 0.96
CA ASP A 460 7.98 18.86 1.31
C ASP A 460 7.70 18.56 2.78
N PHE A 461 8.32 17.50 3.34
CA PHE A 461 8.20 17.18 4.75
C PHE A 461 8.75 18.30 5.65
N ILE A 462 9.92 18.86 5.30
CA ILE A 462 10.53 19.96 6.05
C ILE A 462 9.64 21.21 5.99
N ILE A 463 9.12 21.57 4.81
CA ILE A 463 8.23 22.73 4.65
C ILE A 463 6.94 22.56 5.47
N ASN A 464 6.36 21.36 5.49
CA ASN A 464 5.17 21.09 6.32
C ASN A 464 5.46 21.21 7.83
N ILE A 465 6.66 20.86 8.30
CA ILE A 465 7.06 21.08 9.69
C ILE A 465 7.17 22.59 9.98
N ILE A 466 7.83 23.35 9.10
CA ILE A 466 8.06 24.79 9.27
C ILE A 466 6.72 25.55 9.32
N ASN A 467 5.74 25.12 8.54
CA ASN A 467 4.39 25.71 8.50
C ASN A 467 3.50 25.33 9.69
N ALA A 468 4.10 25.01 10.85
CA ALA A 468 3.47 24.81 12.16
C ALA A 468 2.69 23.48 12.34
N ASN A 469 2.97 22.46 11.54
CA ASN A 469 2.33 21.15 11.73
C ASN A 469 3.15 20.27 12.72
N PHE A 470 3.19 20.67 13.99
CA PHE A 470 4.01 20.01 15.01
C PHE A 470 3.67 18.52 15.18
N VAL A 471 2.39 18.17 15.20
CA VAL A 471 1.94 16.76 15.32
C VAL A 471 2.38 15.95 14.10
N TYR A 472 2.21 16.49 12.91
CA TYR A 472 2.66 15.89 11.65
C TYR A 472 4.17 15.59 11.66
N GLY A 473 4.97 16.60 12.04
CA GLY A 473 6.43 16.45 12.13
C GLY A 473 6.85 15.45 13.20
N THR A 474 6.27 15.52 14.39
CA THR A 474 6.60 14.65 15.52
C THR A 474 6.27 13.18 15.20
N VAL A 475 5.08 12.90 14.71
CA VAL A 475 4.68 11.52 14.33
C VAL A 475 5.54 10.99 13.18
N GLY A 476 5.80 11.81 12.15
CA GLY A 476 6.67 11.42 11.03
C GLY A 476 8.09 11.07 11.51
N LEU A 477 8.70 11.89 12.37
CA LEU A 477 10.05 11.63 12.86
C LEU A 477 10.10 10.50 13.89
N THR A 478 9.17 10.42 14.83
CA THR A 478 9.23 9.41 15.91
C THR A 478 8.82 8.02 15.40
N LEU A 479 7.65 7.90 14.79
CA LEU A 479 7.17 6.62 14.27
C LEU A 479 7.71 6.33 12.87
N GLY A 480 7.62 7.28 11.95
CA GLY A 480 8.01 7.08 10.56
C GLY A 480 9.51 6.86 10.37
N VAL A 481 10.36 7.55 11.10
CA VAL A 481 11.82 7.39 11.02
C VAL A 481 12.37 6.63 12.22
N GLY A 482 12.13 7.11 13.42
CA GLY A 482 12.75 6.58 14.64
C GLY A 482 12.39 5.12 14.89
N LEU A 483 11.10 4.78 14.90
CA LEU A 483 10.65 3.41 15.17
C LEU A 483 11.08 2.44 14.05
N VAL A 484 11.00 2.85 12.77
CA VAL A 484 11.46 2.03 11.64
C VAL A 484 12.93 1.70 11.77
N LEU A 485 13.80 2.69 12.00
CA LEU A 485 15.23 2.48 12.14
C LEU A 485 15.58 1.69 13.40
N LEU A 486 14.91 1.95 14.52
CA LEU A 486 15.13 1.21 15.77
C LEU A 486 14.79 -0.27 15.61
N LEU A 487 13.61 -0.59 15.08
CA LEU A 487 13.20 -1.98 14.83
C LEU A 487 14.13 -2.66 13.82
N THR A 488 14.50 -1.97 12.74
CA THR A 488 15.44 -2.50 11.74
C THR A 488 16.78 -2.83 12.39
N PHE A 489 17.31 -1.94 13.24
CA PHE A 489 18.55 -2.17 13.97
C PHE A 489 18.46 -3.35 14.94
N ILE A 490 17.42 -3.39 15.77
CA ILE A 490 17.20 -4.48 16.74
C ILE A 490 17.13 -5.82 16.00
N LEU A 491 16.34 -5.94 14.94
CA LEU A 491 16.15 -7.17 14.20
C LEU A 491 17.42 -7.60 13.46
N THR A 492 18.21 -6.66 12.94
CA THR A 492 19.47 -6.95 12.26
C THR A 492 20.55 -7.46 13.23
N TYR A 493 20.61 -6.89 14.43
CA TYR A 493 21.67 -7.15 15.39
C TYR A 493 21.22 -7.95 16.63
N HIS A 494 20.03 -8.58 16.58
CA HIS A 494 19.43 -9.30 17.72
C HIS A 494 20.37 -10.30 18.39
N LYS A 495 21.18 -11.06 17.64
CA LYS A 495 22.16 -12.01 18.17
C LYS A 495 23.23 -11.32 19.00
N ASN A 496 23.74 -10.17 18.55
CA ASN A 496 24.75 -9.39 19.25
C ASN A 496 24.17 -8.72 20.50
N ILE A 497 22.92 -8.22 20.40
CA ILE A 497 22.21 -7.60 21.51
C ILE A 497 21.96 -8.64 22.63
N HIS A 498 21.48 -9.82 22.26
CA HIS A 498 21.25 -10.90 23.23
C HIS A 498 22.55 -11.34 23.93
N THR A 499 23.66 -11.45 23.20
CA THR A 499 24.98 -11.79 23.77
C THR A 499 25.50 -10.68 24.68
N GLY A 500 25.32 -9.42 24.29
CA GLY A 500 25.67 -8.26 25.11
C GLY A 500 24.85 -8.18 26.40
N PHE A 501 23.53 -8.40 26.31
CA PHE A 501 22.63 -8.42 27.45
C PHE A 501 22.99 -9.53 28.45
N ASN A 502 23.24 -10.76 27.96
CA ASN A 502 23.67 -11.87 28.81
C ASN A 502 25.01 -11.60 29.52
N LYS A 503 25.95 -10.92 28.86
CA LYS A 503 27.21 -10.47 29.49
C LYS A 503 26.97 -9.40 30.57
N LEU A 504 26.10 -8.44 30.29
CA LEU A 504 25.81 -7.32 31.22
C LEU A 504 25.14 -7.81 32.50
N PHE A 505 24.23 -8.77 32.39
CA PHE A 505 23.48 -9.33 33.51
C PHE A 505 24.09 -10.64 34.07
N LYS A 506 25.30 -11.06 33.63
CA LYS A 506 25.99 -12.29 34.05
C LYS A 506 25.12 -13.56 33.96
N ILE A 507 24.21 -13.61 32.99
CA ILE A 507 23.35 -14.78 32.77
C ILE A 507 24.18 -15.84 32.04
N LYS A 508 24.50 -16.97 32.74
CA LYS A 508 25.18 -18.12 32.13
C LYS A 508 24.26 -18.78 31.11
N THR A 509 24.69 -18.85 29.86
CA THR A 509 23.99 -19.58 28.81
C THR A 509 24.12 -21.09 29.02
N LYS A 510 23.12 -21.88 28.56
CA LYS A 510 23.11 -23.35 28.69
C LYS A 510 24.34 -24.04 28.11
N THR A 511 25.09 -23.42 27.23
CA THR A 511 26.33 -23.92 26.59
C THR A 511 27.56 -23.88 27.53
N GLU A 512 27.50 -23.15 28.64
CA GLU A 512 28.60 -23.09 29.62
C GLU A 512 28.34 -24.01 30.83
N ARG A 513 27.29 -24.83 30.79
CA ARG A 513 26.92 -25.80 31.84
C ARG A 513 27.14 -27.25 31.42
N GLY A 514 27.82 -27.49 30.30
CA GLY A 514 28.18 -28.84 29.85
C GLY A 514 29.62 -29.16 30.02
#